data_83f16b06f136aa0c11850eae878de220
#
_entry.id   83f16b06f136aa0c11850eae878de220
#
_cell.length_a   1.000
_cell.length_b   1.000
_cell.length_c   1.000
_cell.angle_alpha   90.00
_cell.angle_beta   90.00
_cell.angle_gamma   90.00
#
_symmetry.space_group_name_H-M   'P 1'
#
loop_
_entity.id
_entity.type
_entity.pdbx_description
1 polymer ?
#
loop_
_entity_poly.entity_id
_entity_poly.type
_entity_poly.pdbx_seq_one_letter_code
_entity_poly.pdbx_strand_id
1 'polypeptide(L)'
;MQPAIRKLKILEAIVDSYIGTGEPVGSKTLCDGLDFNVSSATIRNDMSELAELGLLTQPHTSSGRVPTNLGYRIYVDKLMSVKPVSPKEQGAIKASLLLHSDAPEHLLSEAAQILSDITRYAAVVTSPPADRAYVKRIKFVQTGNHTAMAVLITSTGMVRTRLFRCDFVVNDEVLSLFDNALNDKLQGTMLVDVTPAFIQSAAISLGELSMIVPNALIAIHDAAKDAATTNIALEGQSKLLFLPEFS
;
A
#
# COMPACT_ATOMS: atom_id res chain seq x y z
N MET A 1 5.20 -35.46 -25.11
CA MET A 1 5.55 -34.21 -24.41
C MET A 1 6.93 -34.38 -23.76
N GLN A 2 7.81 -33.39 -23.89
CA GLN A 2 9.14 -33.45 -23.26
C GLN A 2 9.01 -33.52 -21.72
N PRO A 3 9.84 -34.34 -21.03
CA PRO A 3 9.74 -34.54 -19.58
C PRO A 3 9.80 -33.23 -18.77
N ALA A 4 10.63 -32.28 -19.18
CA ALA A 4 10.75 -30.99 -18.50
C ALA A 4 9.45 -30.15 -18.57
N ILE A 5 8.81 -30.08 -19.75
CA ILE A 5 7.54 -29.36 -19.95
C ILE A 5 6.41 -30.06 -19.18
N ARG A 6 6.41 -31.38 -19.13
CA ARG A 6 5.41 -32.16 -18.37
C ARG A 6 5.48 -31.85 -16.87
N LYS A 7 6.69 -31.81 -16.29
CA LYS A 7 6.88 -31.49 -14.87
C LYS A 7 6.38 -30.08 -14.53
N LEU A 8 6.63 -29.10 -15.39
CA LEU A 8 6.13 -27.75 -15.20
C LEU A 8 4.60 -27.69 -15.24
N LYS A 9 3.95 -28.40 -16.14
CA LYS A 9 2.47 -28.52 -16.18
C LYS A 9 1.90 -29.25 -14.95
N ILE A 10 2.61 -30.24 -14.44
CA ILE A 10 2.24 -30.92 -13.19
C ILE A 10 2.38 -29.96 -11.99
N LEU A 11 3.45 -29.18 -11.92
CA LEU A 11 3.63 -28.17 -10.90
C LEU A 11 2.50 -27.11 -10.95
N GLU A 12 2.17 -26.61 -12.15
CA GLU A 12 1.07 -25.68 -12.38
C GLU A 12 -0.25 -26.25 -11.84
N ALA A 13 -0.61 -27.46 -12.24
CA ALA A 13 -1.84 -28.11 -11.81
C ALA A 13 -1.89 -28.38 -10.29
N ILE A 14 -0.76 -28.68 -9.66
CA ILE A 14 -0.68 -28.85 -8.20
C ILE A 14 -0.92 -27.50 -7.51
N VAL A 15 -0.29 -26.43 -7.99
CA VAL A 15 -0.45 -25.10 -7.40
C VAL A 15 -1.89 -24.62 -7.56
N ASP A 16 -2.49 -24.73 -8.75
CA ASP A 16 -3.88 -24.35 -9.01
C ASP A 16 -4.87 -25.11 -8.12
N SER A 17 -4.68 -26.44 -8.01
CA SER A 17 -5.52 -27.27 -7.15
C SER A 17 -5.38 -26.90 -5.67
N TYR A 18 -4.16 -26.69 -5.20
CA TYR A 18 -3.90 -26.35 -3.82
C TYR A 18 -4.43 -24.94 -3.44
N ILE A 19 -4.29 -23.96 -4.32
CA ILE A 19 -4.88 -22.63 -4.12
C ILE A 19 -6.41 -22.71 -3.98
N GLY A 20 -7.04 -23.60 -4.77
CA GLY A 20 -8.50 -23.73 -4.75
C GLY A 20 -9.07 -24.53 -3.56
N THR A 21 -8.27 -25.43 -2.96
CA THR A 21 -8.77 -26.40 -1.96
C THR A 21 -8.10 -26.30 -0.60
N GLY A 22 -6.88 -25.79 -0.51
CA GLY A 22 -6.03 -25.86 0.69
C GLY A 22 -5.53 -27.28 1.01
N GLU A 23 -5.90 -28.30 0.22
CA GLU A 23 -5.62 -29.71 0.50
C GLU A 23 -4.43 -30.24 -0.28
N PRO A 24 -3.59 -31.12 0.33
CA PRO A 24 -2.48 -31.75 -0.37
C PRO A 24 -2.92 -32.55 -1.60
N VAL A 25 -2.30 -32.31 -2.74
CA VAL A 25 -2.72 -32.84 -4.05
C VAL A 25 -2.12 -34.23 -4.32
N GLY A 26 -2.97 -35.20 -4.58
CA GLY A 26 -2.59 -36.58 -4.90
C GLY A 26 -2.41 -36.81 -6.41
N SER A 27 -1.56 -37.77 -6.80
CA SER A 27 -1.34 -38.11 -8.20
C SER A 27 -2.59 -38.65 -8.92
N LYS A 28 -3.54 -39.25 -8.20
CA LYS A 28 -4.82 -39.69 -8.80
C LYS A 28 -5.71 -38.52 -9.14
N THR A 29 -5.84 -37.56 -8.24
CA THR A 29 -6.64 -36.32 -8.45
C THR A 29 -6.14 -35.55 -9.68
N LEU A 30 -4.81 -35.52 -9.88
CA LEU A 30 -4.22 -34.85 -11.03
C LEU A 30 -4.49 -35.58 -12.34
N CYS A 31 -4.53 -36.93 -12.35
CA CYS A 31 -4.80 -37.70 -13.55
C CYS A 31 -6.12 -37.30 -14.23
N ASP A 32 -7.13 -36.98 -13.43
CA ASP A 32 -8.49 -36.67 -13.91
C ASP A 32 -8.62 -35.21 -14.40
N GLY A 33 -7.68 -34.34 -14.00
CA GLY A 33 -7.73 -32.89 -14.30
C GLY A 33 -6.72 -32.40 -15.34
N LEU A 34 -5.78 -33.24 -15.78
CA LEU A 34 -4.77 -32.83 -16.77
C LEU A 34 -5.28 -32.94 -18.21
N ASP A 35 -4.91 -31.98 -19.05
CA ASP A 35 -5.24 -31.89 -20.47
C ASP A 35 -4.44 -32.88 -21.36
N PHE A 36 -3.66 -33.78 -20.76
CA PHE A 36 -2.82 -34.76 -21.44
C PHE A 36 -2.81 -36.13 -20.73
N ASN A 37 -2.74 -37.20 -21.51
CA ASN A 37 -2.77 -38.56 -20.98
C ASN A 37 -1.43 -38.98 -20.37
N VAL A 38 -1.41 -39.16 -19.05
CA VAL A 38 -0.26 -39.66 -18.27
C VAL A 38 -0.75 -40.57 -17.17
N SER A 39 -0.02 -41.66 -16.90
CA SER A 39 -0.36 -42.59 -15.80
C SER A 39 -0.11 -41.94 -14.43
N SER A 40 -0.93 -42.30 -13.44
CA SER A 40 -0.75 -41.87 -12.04
C SER A 40 0.64 -42.24 -11.49
N ALA A 41 1.25 -43.32 -11.98
CA ALA A 41 2.62 -43.71 -11.63
C ALA A 41 3.65 -42.72 -12.16
N THR A 42 3.50 -42.28 -13.42
CA THR A 42 4.37 -41.25 -14.02
C THR A 42 4.24 -39.90 -13.29
N ILE A 43 3.00 -39.49 -12.99
CA ILE A 43 2.76 -38.28 -12.19
C ILE A 43 3.46 -38.37 -10.84
N ARG A 44 3.35 -39.50 -10.14
CA ARG A 44 3.98 -39.68 -8.85
C ARG A 44 5.51 -39.56 -8.92
N ASN A 45 6.14 -40.12 -9.97
CA ASN A 45 7.56 -39.95 -10.21
C ASN A 45 7.96 -38.50 -10.46
N ASP A 46 7.22 -37.80 -11.33
CA ASP A 46 7.44 -36.38 -11.62
C ASP A 46 7.25 -35.51 -10.33
N MET A 47 6.24 -35.81 -9.49
CA MET A 47 6.04 -35.15 -8.20
C MET A 47 7.22 -35.40 -7.23
N SER A 48 7.82 -36.58 -7.25
CA SER A 48 8.99 -36.90 -6.42
C SER A 48 10.22 -36.12 -6.89
N GLU A 49 10.45 -36.04 -8.21
CA GLU A 49 11.54 -35.24 -8.76
C GLU A 49 11.35 -33.75 -8.50
N LEU A 50 10.10 -33.23 -8.57
CA LEU A 50 9.79 -31.85 -8.20
C LEU A 50 10.02 -31.59 -6.70
N ALA A 51 9.81 -32.59 -5.85
CA ALA A 51 10.12 -32.49 -4.43
C ALA A 51 11.64 -32.49 -4.18
N GLU A 52 12.41 -33.32 -4.89
CA GLU A 52 13.88 -33.30 -4.84
C GLU A 52 14.46 -31.95 -5.29
N LEU A 53 13.81 -31.29 -6.25
CA LEU A 53 14.15 -29.94 -6.68
C LEU A 53 13.70 -28.85 -5.69
N GLY A 54 13.06 -29.22 -4.58
CA GLY A 54 12.57 -28.28 -3.56
C GLY A 54 11.33 -27.49 -3.98
N LEU A 55 10.63 -27.86 -5.06
CA LEU A 55 9.44 -27.15 -5.56
C LEU A 55 8.15 -27.62 -4.90
N LEU A 56 8.14 -28.88 -4.42
CA LEU A 56 7.04 -29.47 -3.69
C LEU A 56 7.54 -30.02 -2.35
N THR A 57 6.64 -30.17 -1.40
CA THR A 57 6.91 -30.88 -0.13
C THR A 57 5.74 -31.80 0.20
N GLN A 58 5.97 -32.71 1.13
CA GLN A 58 4.95 -33.64 1.63
C GLN A 58 4.72 -33.35 3.10
N PRO A 59 3.55 -32.82 3.50
CA PRO A 59 3.27 -32.50 4.90
C PRO A 59 3.27 -33.74 5.83
N HIS A 60 2.73 -34.85 5.33
CA HIS A 60 2.66 -36.13 6.06
C HIS A 60 2.93 -37.30 5.13
N THR A 61 3.45 -38.41 5.64
CA THR A 61 3.88 -39.59 4.88
C THR A 61 2.80 -40.20 3.98
N SER A 62 1.52 -40.04 4.32
CA SER A 62 0.36 -40.53 3.55
C SER A 62 -0.34 -39.45 2.73
N SER A 63 0.08 -38.20 2.86
CA SER A 63 -0.55 -37.07 2.16
C SER A 63 -0.03 -36.88 0.72
N GLY A 64 -0.76 -36.14 -0.09
CA GLY A 64 -0.31 -35.64 -1.38
C GLY A 64 0.91 -34.71 -1.27
N ARG A 65 1.09 -33.88 -2.26
CA ARG A 65 2.15 -32.86 -2.28
C ARG A 65 1.54 -31.46 -2.18
N VAL A 66 2.28 -30.54 -1.55
CA VAL A 66 1.94 -29.13 -1.48
C VAL A 66 3.10 -28.30 -2.05
N PRO A 67 2.83 -27.13 -2.64
CA PRO A 67 3.87 -26.24 -3.15
C PRO A 67 4.75 -25.71 -2.01
N THR A 68 6.04 -25.55 -2.27
CA THR A 68 6.95 -24.77 -1.41
C THR A 68 6.94 -23.30 -1.84
N ASN A 69 7.57 -22.43 -1.07
CA ASN A 69 7.79 -21.02 -1.47
C ASN A 69 8.51 -20.91 -2.83
N LEU A 70 9.45 -21.82 -3.12
CA LEU A 70 10.14 -21.87 -4.40
C LEU A 70 9.20 -22.34 -5.52
N GLY A 71 8.34 -23.32 -5.24
CA GLY A 71 7.30 -23.78 -6.17
C GLY A 71 6.34 -22.68 -6.57
N TYR A 72 5.83 -21.92 -5.60
CA TYR A 72 4.99 -20.74 -5.85
C TYR A 72 5.72 -19.65 -6.64
N ARG A 73 7.00 -19.40 -6.35
CA ARG A 73 7.79 -18.44 -7.10
C ARG A 73 7.88 -18.79 -8.58
N ILE A 74 8.20 -20.06 -8.88
CA ILE A 74 8.27 -20.53 -10.27
C ILE A 74 6.91 -20.47 -10.95
N TYR A 75 5.84 -20.80 -10.23
CA TYR A 75 4.48 -20.71 -10.75
C TYR A 75 4.16 -19.27 -11.16
N VAL A 76 4.33 -18.30 -10.26
CA VAL A 76 4.03 -16.88 -10.53
C VAL A 76 4.91 -16.31 -11.65
N ASP A 77 6.21 -16.62 -11.64
CA ASP A 77 7.16 -16.01 -12.58
C ASP A 77 7.09 -16.62 -14.00
N LYS A 78 6.65 -17.88 -14.13
CA LYS A 78 6.82 -18.63 -15.40
C LYS A 78 5.60 -19.38 -15.90
N LEU A 79 4.68 -19.77 -15.02
CA LEU A 79 3.59 -20.70 -15.39
C LEU A 79 2.22 -20.02 -15.36
N MET A 80 1.99 -19.15 -14.40
CA MET A 80 0.71 -18.47 -14.21
C MET A 80 0.34 -17.65 -15.45
N SER A 81 -0.80 -17.93 -16.05
CA SER A 81 -1.34 -17.13 -17.14
C SER A 81 -1.99 -15.85 -16.59
N VAL A 82 -1.47 -14.68 -17.00
CA VAL A 82 -2.07 -13.40 -16.66
C VAL A 82 -3.33 -13.20 -17.52
N LYS A 83 -4.50 -13.17 -16.86
CA LYS A 83 -5.75 -12.81 -17.56
C LYS A 83 -5.88 -11.28 -17.57
N PRO A 84 -6.03 -10.65 -18.74
CA PRO A 84 -6.25 -9.21 -18.80
C PRO A 84 -7.59 -8.86 -18.17
N VAL A 85 -7.61 -7.72 -17.45
CA VAL A 85 -8.85 -7.16 -16.89
C VAL A 85 -9.79 -6.81 -18.04
N SER A 86 -11.06 -7.22 -17.96
CA SER A 86 -12.04 -6.96 -19.03
C SER A 86 -12.29 -5.44 -19.19
N PRO A 87 -12.68 -4.97 -20.40
CA PRO A 87 -12.99 -3.55 -20.62
C PRO A 87 -14.10 -3.03 -19.70
N LYS A 88 -15.06 -3.87 -19.34
CA LYS A 88 -16.14 -3.54 -18.40
C LYS A 88 -15.58 -3.29 -16.98
N GLU A 89 -14.72 -4.18 -16.50
CA GLU A 89 -14.06 -4.03 -15.19
C GLU A 89 -13.13 -2.82 -15.17
N GLN A 90 -12.35 -2.59 -16.24
CA GLN A 90 -11.51 -1.40 -16.36
C GLN A 90 -12.33 -0.11 -16.28
N GLY A 91 -13.50 -0.08 -16.94
CA GLY A 91 -14.42 1.05 -16.87
C GLY A 91 -14.97 1.28 -15.47
N ALA A 92 -15.37 0.22 -14.78
CA ALA A 92 -15.86 0.29 -13.40
C ALA A 92 -14.78 0.79 -12.43
N ILE A 93 -13.55 0.26 -12.52
CA ILE A 93 -12.41 0.70 -11.71
C ILE A 93 -12.13 2.20 -11.93
N LYS A 94 -12.06 2.63 -13.19
CA LYS A 94 -11.82 4.05 -13.51
C LYS A 94 -12.91 4.95 -12.99
N ALA A 95 -14.18 4.57 -13.13
CA ALA A 95 -15.30 5.36 -12.64
C ALA A 95 -15.26 5.51 -11.11
N SER A 96 -15.00 4.44 -10.37
CA SER A 96 -14.92 4.47 -8.91
C SER A 96 -13.74 5.34 -8.42
N LEU A 97 -12.55 5.18 -9.00
CA LEU A 97 -11.38 5.97 -8.63
C LEU A 97 -11.55 7.48 -8.96
N LEU A 98 -12.24 7.83 -10.04
CA LEU A 98 -12.50 9.22 -10.40
C LEU A 98 -13.45 9.92 -9.43
N LEU A 99 -14.39 9.21 -8.82
CA LEU A 99 -15.31 9.76 -7.82
C LEU A 99 -14.58 10.23 -6.54
N HIS A 100 -13.41 9.68 -6.24
CA HIS A 100 -12.63 9.94 -5.02
C HIS A 100 -11.28 10.62 -5.31
N SER A 101 -11.08 11.13 -6.53
CA SER A 101 -9.81 11.73 -6.95
C SER A 101 -9.45 13.03 -6.23
N ASP A 102 -10.41 13.68 -5.57
CA ASP A 102 -10.23 14.97 -4.93
C ASP A 102 -9.52 14.90 -3.57
N ALA A 103 -9.45 13.71 -2.96
CA ALA A 103 -8.81 13.49 -1.67
C ALA A 103 -7.89 12.24 -1.73
N PRO A 104 -6.57 12.42 -1.66
CA PRO A 104 -5.60 11.31 -1.77
C PRO A 104 -5.83 10.16 -0.78
N GLU A 105 -6.27 10.45 0.45
CA GLU A 105 -6.57 9.43 1.45
C GLU A 105 -7.78 8.58 1.06
N HIS A 106 -8.83 9.21 0.55
CA HIS A 106 -10.03 8.50 0.08
C HIS A 106 -9.69 7.64 -1.14
N LEU A 107 -8.83 8.13 -2.04
CA LEU A 107 -8.37 7.39 -3.21
C LEU A 107 -7.64 6.10 -2.82
N LEU A 108 -6.81 6.14 -1.76
CA LEU A 108 -6.11 4.95 -1.26
C LEU A 108 -7.08 3.89 -0.71
N SER A 109 -8.03 4.31 0.12
CA SER A 109 -9.05 3.41 0.67
C SER A 109 -9.92 2.81 -0.43
N GLU A 110 -10.34 3.62 -1.41
CA GLU A 110 -11.11 3.15 -2.55
C GLU A 110 -10.33 2.16 -3.41
N ALA A 111 -9.05 2.43 -3.67
CA ALA A 111 -8.17 1.50 -4.38
C ALA A 111 -8.03 0.16 -3.64
N ALA A 112 -7.86 0.19 -2.31
CA ALA A 112 -7.82 -1.01 -1.50
C ALA A 112 -9.15 -1.79 -1.54
N GLN A 113 -10.29 -1.09 -1.46
CA GLN A 113 -11.62 -1.68 -1.54
C GLN A 113 -11.85 -2.37 -2.90
N ILE A 114 -11.54 -1.67 -4.01
CA ILE A 114 -11.66 -2.23 -5.37
C ILE A 114 -10.80 -3.48 -5.54
N LEU A 115 -9.52 -3.40 -5.12
CA LEU A 115 -8.63 -4.56 -5.17
C LEU A 115 -9.17 -5.73 -4.38
N SER A 116 -9.63 -5.47 -3.16
CA SER A 116 -10.24 -6.51 -2.32
C SER A 116 -11.48 -7.13 -2.99
N ASP A 117 -12.35 -6.32 -3.59
CA ASP A 117 -13.60 -6.81 -4.20
C ASP A 117 -13.36 -7.65 -5.45
N ILE A 118 -12.38 -7.25 -6.27
CA ILE A 118 -12.01 -8.00 -7.48
C ILE A 118 -11.30 -9.30 -7.13
N THR A 119 -10.33 -9.24 -6.22
CA THR A 119 -9.48 -10.39 -5.90
C THR A 119 -10.11 -11.35 -4.90
N ARG A 120 -11.09 -10.89 -4.11
CA ARG A 120 -11.67 -11.60 -2.96
C ARG A 120 -10.69 -11.84 -1.80
N TYR A 121 -9.56 -11.13 -1.78
CA TYR A 121 -8.57 -11.14 -0.72
C TYR A 121 -8.59 -9.85 0.09
N ALA A 122 -7.93 -9.86 1.24
CA ALA A 122 -7.55 -8.61 1.91
C ALA A 122 -6.54 -7.86 1.04
N ALA A 123 -6.73 -6.55 0.91
CA ALA A 123 -5.87 -5.70 0.11
C ALA A 123 -5.21 -4.63 0.97
N VAL A 124 -3.91 -4.43 0.77
CA VAL A 124 -3.13 -3.36 1.40
C VAL A 124 -2.64 -2.43 0.31
N VAL A 125 -2.96 -1.15 0.45
CA VAL A 125 -2.49 -0.10 -0.46
C VAL A 125 -1.73 0.94 0.36
N THR A 126 -0.58 1.36 -0.13
CA THR A 126 0.25 2.39 0.53
C THR A 126 0.42 3.60 -0.36
N SER A 127 0.48 4.79 0.23
CA SER A 127 0.92 5.97 -0.50
C SER A 127 2.39 5.81 -0.93
N PRO A 128 2.81 6.47 -2.03
CA PRO A 128 4.24 6.58 -2.33
C PRO A 128 5.00 7.18 -1.15
N PRO A 129 6.28 6.82 -0.95
CA PRO A 129 7.12 7.47 0.05
C PRO A 129 7.14 8.98 -0.15
N ALA A 130 7.01 9.73 0.96
CA ALA A 130 6.98 11.18 0.94
C ALA A 130 8.39 11.83 0.93
N ASP A 131 9.44 11.04 0.68
CA ASP A 131 10.84 11.46 0.63
C ASP A 131 11.13 12.56 -0.41
N ARG A 132 10.28 12.68 -1.45
CA ARG A 132 10.35 13.74 -2.46
C ARG A 132 9.25 14.78 -2.36
N ALA A 133 8.36 14.65 -1.38
CA ALA A 133 7.31 15.63 -1.16
C ALA A 133 7.88 16.88 -0.48
N TYR A 134 7.43 18.06 -0.91
CA TYR A 134 7.85 19.34 -0.35
C TYR A 134 6.65 20.19 0.05
N VAL A 135 6.89 21.19 0.89
CA VAL A 135 5.92 22.21 1.28
C VAL A 135 5.54 23.05 0.07
N LYS A 136 4.31 22.91 -0.42
CA LYS A 136 3.80 23.72 -1.52
C LYS A 136 3.27 25.05 -1.02
N ARG A 137 2.55 25.05 0.09
CA ARG A 137 2.00 26.24 0.72
C ARG A 137 1.60 25.98 2.16
N ILE A 138 1.70 27.04 2.97
CA ILE A 138 1.17 27.08 4.31
C ILE A 138 0.13 28.18 4.38
N LYS A 139 -0.98 27.94 5.08
CA LYS A 139 -2.02 28.92 5.36
C LYS A 139 -2.39 28.84 6.83
N PHE A 140 -2.68 30.01 7.43
CA PHE A 140 -3.16 30.08 8.80
C PHE A 140 -4.59 30.58 8.83
N VAL A 141 -5.42 29.98 9.68
CA VAL A 141 -6.84 30.29 9.83
C VAL A 141 -7.14 30.51 11.29
N GLN A 142 -7.77 31.63 11.63
CA GLN A 142 -8.23 31.90 12.97
C GLN A 142 -9.35 30.92 13.36
N THR A 143 -9.24 30.30 14.52
CA THR A 143 -10.26 29.40 15.07
C THR A 143 -10.83 29.90 16.40
N GLY A 144 -10.21 30.93 16.99
CA GLY A 144 -10.66 31.60 18.19
C GLY A 144 -9.74 32.76 18.56
N ASN A 145 -10.02 33.47 19.66
CA ASN A 145 -9.25 34.65 20.04
C ASN A 145 -7.76 34.38 20.30
N HIS A 146 -7.43 33.20 20.79
CA HIS A 146 -6.06 32.77 21.10
C HIS A 146 -5.69 31.47 20.43
N THR A 147 -6.43 31.05 19.40
CA THR A 147 -6.21 29.80 18.69
C THR A 147 -6.26 30.01 17.19
N ALA A 148 -5.34 29.37 16.50
CA ALA A 148 -5.31 29.31 15.05
C ALA A 148 -4.99 27.88 14.58
N MET A 149 -5.27 27.63 13.33
CA MET A 149 -4.98 26.38 12.63
C MET A 149 -3.96 26.63 11.53
N ALA A 150 -2.86 25.91 11.56
CA ALA A 150 -1.93 25.81 10.45
C ALA A 150 -2.44 24.76 9.44
N VAL A 151 -2.52 25.13 8.18
CA VAL A 151 -2.88 24.28 7.04
C VAL A 151 -1.66 24.15 6.15
N LEU A 152 -1.07 22.96 6.13
CA LEU A 152 0.07 22.60 5.28
C LEU A 152 -0.44 21.91 4.02
N ILE A 153 -0.09 22.44 2.86
CA ILE A 153 -0.40 21.85 1.55
C ILE A 153 0.92 21.37 0.94
N THR A 154 0.97 20.10 0.58
CA THR A 154 2.16 19.45 -0.01
C THR A 154 2.14 19.49 -1.53
N SER A 155 3.30 19.22 -2.15
CA SER A 155 3.43 19.05 -3.61
C SER A 155 2.60 17.90 -4.17
N THR A 156 2.26 16.91 -3.34
CA THR A 156 1.42 15.75 -3.71
C THR A 156 -0.08 16.03 -3.61
N GLY A 157 -0.47 17.25 -3.19
CA GLY A 157 -1.86 17.63 -2.99
C GLY A 157 -2.42 17.23 -1.62
N MET A 158 -1.62 16.58 -0.77
CA MET A 158 -2.01 16.23 0.60
C MET A 158 -2.14 17.50 1.46
N VAL A 159 -3.19 17.56 2.28
CA VAL A 159 -3.44 18.66 3.22
C VAL A 159 -3.35 18.11 4.64
N ARG A 160 -2.57 18.79 5.48
CA ARG A 160 -2.50 18.49 6.92
C ARG A 160 -2.78 19.74 7.72
N THR A 161 -3.52 19.58 8.80
CA THR A 161 -3.91 20.67 9.67
C THR A 161 -3.45 20.43 11.10
N ARG A 162 -3.05 21.50 11.78
CA ARG A 162 -2.71 21.47 13.22
C ARG A 162 -3.23 22.73 13.90
N LEU A 163 -3.93 22.55 15.01
CA LEU A 163 -4.31 23.63 15.89
C LEU A 163 -3.13 24.03 16.80
N PHE A 164 -2.97 25.32 17.04
CA PHE A 164 -2.00 25.83 18.01
C PHE A 164 -2.59 27.02 18.76
N ARG A 165 -2.01 27.32 19.93
CA ARG A 165 -2.41 28.45 20.76
C ARG A 165 -1.37 29.55 20.68
N CYS A 166 -1.86 30.78 20.81
CA CYS A 166 -1.05 32.00 20.90
C CYS A 166 -1.29 32.67 22.25
N ASP A 167 -0.25 33.26 22.81
CA ASP A 167 -0.34 34.01 24.09
C ASP A 167 -0.90 35.43 23.87
N PHE A 168 -1.20 35.79 22.64
CA PHE A 168 -1.77 37.05 22.20
C PHE A 168 -3.09 36.81 21.45
N VAL A 169 -3.85 37.91 21.22
CA VAL A 169 -5.07 37.84 20.43
C VAL A 169 -4.72 37.73 18.96
N VAL A 170 -5.22 36.63 18.35
CA VAL A 170 -5.04 36.34 16.93
C VAL A 170 -6.01 37.20 16.11
N ASN A 171 -5.51 37.88 15.08
CA ASN A 171 -6.30 38.60 14.08
C ASN A 171 -5.75 38.34 12.67
N ASP A 172 -6.47 38.80 11.66
CA ASP A 172 -6.12 38.58 10.25
C ASP A 172 -4.76 39.20 9.87
N GLU A 173 -4.36 40.30 10.50
CA GLU A 173 -3.06 40.97 10.24
C GLU A 173 -1.91 40.06 10.70
N VAL A 174 -1.99 39.52 11.92
CA VAL A 174 -0.99 38.60 12.46
C VAL A 174 -0.92 37.31 11.62
N LEU A 175 -2.07 36.75 11.23
CA LEU A 175 -2.08 35.57 10.38
C LEU A 175 -1.50 35.81 9.00
N SER A 176 -1.74 37.00 8.43
CA SER A 176 -1.14 37.41 7.16
C SER A 176 0.38 37.58 7.26
N LEU A 177 0.90 38.08 8.39
CA LEU A 177 2.33 38.11 8.64
C LEU A 177 2.92 36.68 8.74
N PHE A 178 2.24 35.78 9.43
CA PHE A 178 2.65 34.36 9.49
C PHE A 178 2.64 33.71 8.13
N ASP A 179 1.55 33.90 7.35
CA ASP A 179 1.44 33.38 5.99
C ASP A 179 2.65 33.80 5.13
N ASN A 180 2.99 35.07 5.11
CA ASN A 180 4.07 35.60 4.29
C ASN A 180 5.44 35.10 4.80
N ALA A 181 5.74 35.35 6.07
CA ALA A 181 7.04 35.07 6.66
C ALA A 181 7.39 33.57 6.62
N LEU A 182 6.40 32.71 6.88
CA LEU A 182 6.65 31.26 6.95
C LEU A 182 6.59 30.59 5.56
N ASN A 183 5.80 31.08 4.62
CA ASN A 183 5.89 30.60 3.24
C ASN A 183 7.24 30.97 2.61
N ASP A 184 7.74 32.19 2.80
CA ASP A 184 9.07 32.61 2.27
C ASP A 184 10.22 31.68 2.75
N LYS A 185 10.10 31.10 3.95
CA LYS A 185 11.12 30.23 4.53
C LYS A 185 10.93 28.75 4.22
N LEU A 186 9.68 28.30 4.13
CA LEU A 186 9.34 26.86 4.12
C LEU A 186 8.89 26.36 2.75
N GLN A 187 8.40 27.25 1.87
CA GLN A 187 7.94 26.84 0.55
C GLN A 187 9.10 26.22 -0.27
N GLY A 188 8.87 25.04 -0.84
CA GLY A 188 9.88 24.27 -1.56
C GLY A 188 10.78 23.40 -0.69
N THR A 189 10.72 23.53 0.65
CA THR A 189 11.48 22.65 1.57
C THR A 189 10.88 21.26 1.54
N MET A 190 11.72 20.21 1.45
CA MET A 190 11.27 18.83 1.54
C MET A 190 10.67 18.55 2.92
N LEU A 191 9.60 17.75 2.98
CA LEU A 191 8.92 17.46 4.25
C LEU A 191 9.86 16.80 5.27
N VAL A 192 10.78 15.96 4.80
CA VAL A 192 11.78 15.30 5.65
C VAL A 192 12.82 16.25 6.23
N ASP A 193 13.02 17.41 5.59
CA ASP A 193 13.98 18.44 6.02
C ASP A 193 13.35 19.44 7.00
N VAL A 194 12.02 19.43 7.18
CA VAL A 194 11.31 20.25 8.18
C VAL A 194 11.55 19.65 9.57
N THR A 195 12.80 19.61 10.00
CA THR A 195 13.24 19.06 11.27
C THR A 195 13.15 20.09 12.39
N PRO A 196 13.20 19.68 13.68
CA PRO A 196 13.27 20.64 14.79
C PRO A 196 14.42 21.64 14.68
N ALA A 197 15.59 21.20 14.18
CA ALA A 197 16.74 22.07 13.96
C ALA A 197 16.48 23.11 12.86
N PHE A 198 15.82 22.70 11.77
CA PHE A 198 15.40 23.62 10.72
C PHE A 198 14.38 24.64 11.23
N ILE A 199 13.38 24.22 11.99
CA ILE A 199 12.37 25.07 12.63
C ILE A 199 13.03 26.12 13.54
N GLN A 200 13.98 25.70 14.36
CA GLN A 200 14.73 26.59 15.24
C GLN A 200 15.54 27.63 14.45
N SER A 201 16.22 27.22 13.39
CA SER A 201 16.93 28.12 12.49
C SER A 201 16.00 29.11 11.80
N ALA A 202 14.85 28.61 11.31
CA ALA A 202 13.82 29.47 10.69
C ALA A 202 13.27 30.51 11.70
N ALA A 203 12.98 30.13 12.94
CA ALA A 203 12.53 31.04 13.97
C ALA A 203 13.53 32.19 14.20
N ILE A 204 14.82 31.86 14.38
CA ILE A 204 15.88 32.86 14.58
C ILE A 204 15.96 33.83 13.39
N SER A 205 15.80 33.33 12.17
CA SER A 205 15.86 34.15 10.94
C SER A 205 14.69 35.13 10.75
N LEU A 206 13.62 34.99 11.53
CA LEU A 206 12.42 35.82 11.47
C LEU A 206 12.51 37.11 12.33
N GLY A 207 13.64 37.34 13.03
CA GLY A 207 13.86 38.56 13.78
C GLY A 207 12.83 38.75 14.89
N GLU A 208 12.12 39.88 14.89
CA GLU A 208 11.11 40.24 15.89
C GLU A 208 9.94 39.23 15.95
N LEU A 209 9.59 38.63 14.81
CA LEU A 209 8.54 37.62 14.74
C LEU A 209 8.92 36.32 15.49
N SER A 210 10.21 36.10 15.77
CA SER A 210 10.69 34.91 16.48
C SER A 210 10.05 34.69 17.85
N MET A 211 9.52 35.74 18.47
CA MET A 211 8.85 35.67 19.77
C MET A 211 7.39 35.18 19.67
N ILE A 212 6.74 35.34 18.51
CA ILE A 212 5.31 35.06 18.36
C ILE A 212 5.02 33.85 17.47
N VAL A 213 6.01 33.36 16.70
CA VAL A 213 5.84 32.22 15.76
C VAL A 213 6.15 30.82 16.32
N PRO A 214 6.73 30.59 17.52
CA PRO A 214 7.19 29.25 17.91
C PRO A 214 6.10 28.20 17.84
N ASN A 215 4.90 28.50 18.35
CA ASN A 215 3.78 27.55 18.35
C ASN A 215 3.27 27.27 16.92
N ALA A 216 3.28 28.26 16.03
CA ALA A 216 2.94 28.09 14.62
C ALA A 216 3.97 27.19 13.91
N LEU A 217 5.25 27.39 14.17
CA LEU A 217 6.33 26.56 13.61
C LEU A 217 6.28 25.11 14.10
N ILE A 218 5.99 24.90 15.38
CA ILE A 218 5.79 23.54 15.94
C ILE A 218 4.60 22.87 15.21
N ALA A 219 3.49 23.58 15.06
CA ALA A 219 2.32 23.06 14.37
C ALA A 219 2.63 22.67 12.91
N ILE A 220 3.46 23.47 12.21
CA ILE A 220 3.92 23.15 10.84
C ILE A 220 4.83 21.93 10.86
N HIS A 221 5.78 21.85 11.79
CA HIS A 221 6.66 20.68 11.93
C HIS A 221 5.85 19.39 12.11
N ASP A 222 4.86 19.40 13.02
CA ASP A 222 4.02 18.24 13.27
C ASP A 222 3.14 17.89 12.06
N ALA A 223 2.63 18.89 11.36
CA ALA A 223 1.90 18.69 10.10
C ALA A 223 2.81 18.09 9.01
N ALA A 224 4.05 18.57 8.89
CA ALA A 224 5.03 18.06 7.93
C ALA A 224 5.44 16.62 8.25
N LYS A 225 5.68 16.31 9.53
CA LYS A 225 5.98 14.96 10.00
C LYS A 225 4.86 13.99 9.67
N ASP A 226 3.61 14.37 9.92
CA ASP A 226 2.46 13.53 9.56
C ASP A 226 2.31 13.37 8.04
N ALA A 227 2.55 14.44 7.27
CA ALA A 227 2.50 14.39 5.81
C ALA A 227 3.64 13.53 5.23
N ALA A 228 4.77 13.41 5.94
CA ALA A 228 5.89 12.57 5.55
C ALA A 228 5.67 11.08 5.86
N THR A 229 4.69 10.72 6.70
CA THR A 229 4.39 9.32 6.99
C THR A 229 3.68 8.65 5.82
N THR A 230 4.01 7.38 5.57
CA THR A 230 3.31 6.58 4.57
C THR A 230 1.90 6.27 5.08
N ASN A 231 0.88 6.66 4.32
CA ASN A 231 -0.49 6.25 4.59
C ASN A 231 -0.69 4.81 4.11
N ILE A 232 -1.39 4.00 4.92
CA ILE A 232 -1.71 2.61 4.63
C ILE A 232 -3.22 2.47 4.69
N ALA A 233 -3.82 1.98 3.62
CA ALA A 233 -5.20 1.54 3.58
C ALA A 233 -5.25 0.01 3.57
N LEU A 234 -6.09 -0.58 4.42
CA LEU A 234 -6.29 -2.02 4.54
C LEU A 234 -7.79 -2.32 4.48
N GLU A 235 -8.21 -3.06 3.46
CA GLU A 235 -9.60 -3.41 3.22
C GLU A 235 -9.78 -4.91 3.00
N GLY A 236 -10.99 -5.41 3.27
CA GLY A 236 -11.35 -6.81 3.01
C GLY A 236 -10.79 -7.83 3.99
N GLN A 237 -10.44 -7.44 5.22
CA GLN A 237 -9.89 -8.37 6.24
C GLN A 237 -10.83 -9.56 6.51
N SER A 238 -12.15 -9.33 6.51
CA SER A 238 -13.14 -10.40 6.70
C SER A 238 -13.10 -11.47 5.61
N LYS A 239 -12.57 -11.15 4.42
CA LYS A 239 -12.45 -12.11 3.31
C LYS A 239 -11.42 -13.20 3.59
N LEU A 240 -10.46 -12.95 4.50
CA LEU A 240 -9.51 -13.97 4.95
C LEU A 240 -10.19 -15.18 5.59
N LEU A 241 -11.35 -14.98 6.23
CA LEU A 241 -12.11 -16.05 6.87
C LEU A 241 -12.73 -17.04 5.87
N PHE A 242 -12.79 -16.69 4.58
CA PHE A 242 -13.32 -17.55 3.52
C PHE A 242 -12.21 -18.29 2.75
N LEU A 243 -10.95 -18.09 3.13
CA LEU A 243 -9.84 -18.82 2.51
C LEU A 243 -9.73 -20.23 3.12
N PRO A 244 -9.44 -21.25 2.30
CA PRO A 244 -9.36 -22.63 2.75
C PRO A 244 -8.38 -22.87 3.92
N GLU A 245 -7.32 -22.04 4.01
CA GLU A 245 -6.32 -22.12 5.07
C GLU A 245 -6.83 -21.69 6.45
N PHE A 246 -7.96 -20.97 6.50
CA PHE A 246 -8.56 -20.43 7.73
C PHE A 246 -9.95 -21.02 8.03
N SER A 247 -10.41 -21.98 7.20
CA SER A 247 -11.71 -22.64 7.36
C SER A 247 -11.65 -23.91 8.22
#